data_3fa180758e988c788c46fcadf2760a6a
#
_entry.id   3fa180758e988c788c46fcadf2760a6a
#
_cell.length_a   1.000
_cell.length_b   1.000
_cell.length_c   1.000
_cell.angle_alpha   90.00
_cell.angle_beta   90.00
_cell.angle_gamma   90.00
#
_symmetry.space_group_name_H-M   'P 1'
#
loop_
_entity.id
_entity.type
_entity.pdbx_description
1 polymer ?
#
loop_
_entity_poly.entity_id
_entity_poly.type
_entity_poly.pdbx_seq_one_letter_code
_entity_poly.pdbx_strand_id
1 'polypeptide(L)'
;NEDRTSHVVPRLAGVVESVSANLGQVVKKGQVLAAIASPTASEQRSELQTAQKRLALAKTTYEREKKLWEQKVSAEQDYLQARQALNEAEVAVANAHQKLGALGLGASSPSGLNRLELRAPFDGIVIEKHISLGEAVKEDAAVFTISDLSKVWAEINVPAKDLPQVRVGEKVTIKATAFDASATGTVAFVGSLIGEQTRTAKARVVLDNPNGAWRPGLFVNVEVVADEATVPVTIATDAVQTVGEKPVVFLKVNGGFITQPVQLGRSDGKRVEVLQGLKQGAPYAATGSFVVKSELGKASAEHTH
;
A
#
# COMPACT_ATOMS: atom_id res chain seq x y z
N ASN A 1 1.04 0.72 2.66
CA ASN A 1 0.48 -0.51 2.07
C ASN A 1 1.46 -1.66 2.34
N GLU A 2 1.24 -2.41 3.42
CA GLU A 2 2.13 -3.51 3.84
C GLU A 2 2.24 -4.59 2.75
N ASP A 3 1.18 -4.86 1.98
CA ASP A 3 1.17 -5.88 0.92
C ASP A 3 2.07 -5.55 -0.28
N ARG A 4 2.54 -4.30 -0.38
CA ARG A 4 3.44 -3.80 -1.42
C ARG A 4 4.72 -3.20 -0.88
N THR A 5 5.15 -3.70 0.27
CA THR A 5 6.44 -3.36 0.87
C THR A 5 7.30 -4.62 0.91
N SER A 6 8.54 -4.52 0.51
CA SER A 6 9.49 -5.63 0.52
C SER A 6 10.81 -5.20 1.13
N HIS A 7 11.30 -6.03 2.01
CA HIS A 7 12.67 -5.96 2.50
C HIS A 7 13.59 -6.65 1.51
N VAL A 8 14.58 -5.93 1.00
CA VAL A 8 15.62 -6.49 0.16
C VAL A 8 16.71 -7.01 1.08
N VAL A 9 16.90 -8.31 1.03
CA VAL A 9 17.87 -9.02 1.85
C VAL A 9 18.89 -9.72 0.96
N PRO A 10 20.19 -9.71 1.30
CA PRO A 10 21.19 -10.50 0.60
C PRO A 10 21.00 -11.98 0.95
N ARG A 11 21.08 -12.86 -0.04
CA ARG A 11 21.01 -14.32 0.17
C ARG A 11 22.34 -14.93 0.60
N LEU A 12 23.42 -14.16 0.56
CA LEU A 12 24.76 -14.56 0.95
C LEU A 12 25.43 -13.40 1.68
N ALA A 13 26.23 -13.72 2.68
CA ALA A 13 27.07 -12.75 3.35
C ALA A 13 28.18 -12.22 2.41
N GLY A 14 28.63 -11.00 2.68
CA GLY A 14 29.71 -10.38 1.91
C GLY A 14 29.98 -8.93 2.33
N VAL A 15 30.88 -8.27 1.60
CA VAL A 15 31.27 -6.86 1.81
C VAL A 15 30.68 -6.01 0.69
N VAL A 16 30.13 -4.87 1.04
CA VAL A 16 29.50 -3.95 0.10
C VAL A 16 30.55 -3.26 -0.78
N GLU A 17 30.50 -3.50 -2.08
CA GLU A 17 31.38 -2.90 -3.09
C GLU A 17 30.85 -1.57 -3.64
N SER A 18 29.52 -1.46 -3.76
CA SER A 18 28.86 -0.25 -4.25
C SER A 18 27.42 -0.16 -3.77
N VAL A 19 26.95 1.07 -3.57
CA VAL A 19 25.56 1.37 -3.26
C VAL A 19 25.07 2.37 -4.31
N SER A 20 24.13 1.94 -5.15
CA SER A 20 23.62 2.71 -6.30
C SER A 20 22.26 3.37 -6.01
N ALA A 21 21.55 2.93 -4.97
CA ALA A 21 20.26 3.48 -4.59
C ALA A 21 20.35 4.32 -3.32
N ASN A 22 19.58 5.41 -3.27
CA ASN A 22 19.49 6.32 -2.15
C ASN A 22 18.09 6.32 -1.52
N LEU A 23 18.01 6.76 -0.26
CA LEU A 23 16.74 6.95 0.43
C LEU A 23 15.85 7.93 -0.34
N GLY A 24 14.57 7.62 -0.49
CA GLY A 24 13.61 8.42 -1.25
C GLY A 24 13.68 8.27 -2.78
N GLN A 25 14.62 7.49 -3.30
CA GLN A 25 14.77 7.27 -4.74
C GLN A 25 13.69 6.34 -5.28
N VAL A 26 13.10 6.72 -6.42
CA VAL A 26 12.23 5.84 -7.21
C VAL A 26 13.09 4.82 -7.96
N VAL A 27 12.76 3.55 -7.84
CA VAL A 27 13.47 2.43 -8.46
C VAL A 27 12.51 1.59 -9.30
N LYS A 28 13.06 0.97 -10.35
CA LYS A 28 12.34 0.07 -11.24
C LYS A 28 12.65 -1.39 -10.90
N LYS A 29 11.69 -2.28 -11.15
CA LYS A 29 11.89 -3.73 -11.01
C LYS A 29 13.17 -4.18 -11.74
N GLY A 30 14.02 -4.93 -11.03
CA GLY A 30 15.31 -5.40 -11.56
C GLY A 30 16.45 -4.38 -11.52
N GLN A 31 16.21 -3.11 -11.16
CA GLN A 31 17.26 -2.11 -10.99
C GLN A 31 18.23 -2.53 -9.89
N VAL A 32 19.53 -2.39 -10.15
CA VAL A 32 20.58 -2.66 -9.16
C VAL A 32 20.57 -1.59 -8.09
N LEU A 33 20.48 -2.00 -6.84
CA LEU A 33 20.46 -1.14 -5.65
C LEU A 33 21.83 -1.08 -4.99
N ALA A 34 22.51 -2.22 -4.92
CA ALA A 34 23.86 -2.36 -4.39
C ALA A 34 24.54 -3.58 -5.00
N ALA A 35 25.86 -3.63 -4.90
CA ALA A 35 26.64 -4.81 -5.20
C ALA A 35 27.49 -5.20 -3.98
N ILE A 36 27.56 -6.50 -3.73
CA ILE A 36 28.24 -7.13 -2.60
C ILE A 36 29.28 -8.10 -3.13
N ALA A 37 30.50 -8.05 -2.61
CA ALA A 37 31.51 -9.09 -2.83
C ALA A 37 31.26 -10.24 -1.86
N SER A 38 30.86 -11.41 -2.39
CA SER A 38 30.64 -12.61 -1.60
C SER A 38 31.64 -13.71 -1.97
N PRO A 39 32.45 -14.19 -1.03
CA PRO A 39 33.34 -15.34 -1.24
C PRO A 39 32.57 -16.61 -1.68
N THR A 40 31.42 -16.87 -1.06
CA THR A 40 30.56 -18.01 -1.38
C THR A 40 30.04 -17.94 -2.82
N ALA A 41 29.66 -16.75 -3.31
CA ALA A 41 29.27 -16.58 -4.71
C ALA A 41 30.42 -16.90 -5.67
N SER A 42 31.64 -16.49 -5.33
CA SER A 42 32.84 -16.83 -6.09
C SER A 42 33.11 -18.31 -6.15
N GLU A 43 33.03 -19.00 -5.02
CA GLU A 43 33.22 -20.44 -4.89
C GLU A 43 32.22 -21.22 -5.76
N GLN A 44 30.93 -20.92 -5.66
CA GLN A 44 29.88 -21.61 -6.40
C GLN A 44 30.00 -21.40 -7.92
N ARG A 45 30.37 -20.20 -8.37
CA ARG A 45 30.60 -19.93 -9.79
C ARG A 45 31.88 -20.60 -10.30
N SER A 46 32.92 -20.69 -9.47
CA SER A 46 34.16 -21.42 -9.80
C SER A 46 33.91 -22.92 -9.92
N GLU A 47 33.05 -23.48 -9.05
CA GLU A 47 32.61 -24.89 -9.14
C GLU A 47 31.91 -25.17 -10.47
N LEU A 48 30.98 -24.30 -10.89
CA LEU A 48 30.31 -24.41 -12.18
C LEU A 48 31.30 -24.31 -13.36
N GLN A 49 32.23 -23.35 -13.33
CA GLN A 49 33.23 -23.22 -14.38
C GLN A 49 34.11 -24.48 -14.50
N THR A 50 34.48 -25.05 -13.35
CA THR A 50 35.27 -26.31 -13.31
C THR A 50 34.49 -27.47 -13.89
N ALA A 51 33.21 -27.61 -13.51
CA ALA A 51 32.33 -28.64 -14.05
C ALA A 51 32.14 -28.48 -15.59
N GLN A 52 31.95 -27.26 -16.06
CA GLN A 52 31.82 -26.98 -17.49
C GLN A 52 33.09 -27.36 -18.30
N LYS A 53 34.29 -27.05 -17.75
CA LYS A 53 35.56 -27.44 -18.38
C LYS A 53 35.75 -28.98 -18.44
N ARG A 54 35.35 -29.67 -17.34
CA ARG A 54 35.36 -31.14 -17.32
C ARG A 54 34.39 -31.74 -18.30
N LEU A 55 33.20 -31.17 -18.44
CA LEU A 55 32.20 -31.59 -19.44
C LEU A 55 32.73 -31.43 -20.87
N ALA A 56 33.36 -30.31 -21.18
CA ALA A 56 33.95 -30.06 -22.50
C ALA A 56 35.02 -31.11 -22.83
N LEU A 57 35.89 -31.44 -21.85
CA LEU A 57 36.91 -32.48 -22.02
C LEU A 57 36.28 -33.88 -22.21
N ALA A 58 35.32 -34.26 -21.37
CA ALA A 58 34.63 -35.53 -21.45
C ALA A 58 33.90 -35.70 -22.80
N LYS A 59 33.27 -34.65 -23.27
CA LYS A 59 32.60 -34.63 -24.59
C LYS A 59 33.59 -34.88 -25.73
N THR A 60 34.72 -34.18 -25.75
CA THR A 60 35.75 -34.37 -26.77
C THR A 60 36.32 -35.80 -26.73
N THR A 61 36.54 -36.33 -25.55
CA THR A 61 37.02 -37.72 -25.37
C THR A 61 35.98 -38.71 -25.87
N TYR A 62 34.72 -38.53 -25.48
CA TYR A 62 33.63 -39.42 -25.95
C TYR A 62 33.49 -39.41 -27.47
N GLU A 63 33.50 -38.24 -28.09
CA GLU A 63 33.40 -38.11 -29.56
C GLU A 63 34.56 -38.80 -30.26
N ARG A 64 35.78 -38.70 -29.70
CA ARG A 64 36.96 -39.39 -30.23
C ARG A 64 36.85 -40.93 -30.10
N GLU A 65 36.56 -41.42 -28.87
CA GLU A 65 36.47 -42.87 -28.62
C GLU A 65 35.32 -43.52 -29.42
N LYS A 66 34.19 -42.83 -29.53
CA LYS A 66 33.05 -43.24 -30.38
C LYS A 66 33.48 -43.45 -31.81
N LYS A 67 34.20 -42.48 -32.39
CA LYS A 67 34.69 -42.56 -33.77
C LYS A 67 35.71 -43.70 -33.98
N LEU A 68 36.62 -43.89 -33.02
CA LEU A 68 37.61 -44.98 -33.08
C LEU A 68 36.93 -46.35 -32.96
N TRP A 69 35.92 -46.48 -32.10
CA TRP A 69 35.14 -47.71 -31.99
C TRP A 69 34.32 -48.01 -33.27
N GLU A 70 33.63 -47.02 -33.82
CA GLU A 70 32.91 -47.16 -35.10
C GLU A 70 33.83 -47.61 -36.22
N GLN A 71 35.10 -47.17 -36.23
CA GLN A 71 36.13 -47.56 -37.19
C GLN A 71 36.81 -48.90 -36.82
N LYS A 72 36.38 -49.55 -35.74
CA LYS A 72 36.97 -50.83 -35.21
C LYS A 72 38.45 -50.69 -34.85
N VAL A 73 38.89 -49.53 -34.42
CA VAL A 73 40.27 -49.22 -34.00
C VAL A 73 40.46 -49.38 -32.49
N SER A 74 39.42 -49.03 -31.70
CA SER A 74 39.44 -49.16 -30.25
C SER A 74 38.41 -50.18 -29.72
N ALA A 75 38.59 -50.63 -28.47
CA ALA A 75 37.69 -51.57 -27.80
C ALA A 75 36.35 -50.88 -27.44
N GLU A 76 35.25 -51.64 -27.46
CA GLU A 76 33.93 -51.17 -27.00
C GLU A 76 33.96 -50.63 -25.52
N GLN A 77 34.81 -51.24 -24.71
CA GLN A 77 34.99 -50.86 -23.31
C GLN A 77 35.45 -49.37 -23.20
N ASP A 78 36.38 -48.94 -24.04
CA ASP A 78 36.89 -47.55 -24.02
C ASP A 78 35.79 -46.56 -24.38
N TYR A 79 34.97 -46.88 -25.38
CA TYR A 79 33.78 -46.10 -25.75
C TYR A 79 32.76 -46.00 -24.60
N LEU A 80 32.44 -47.16 -23.95
CA LEU A 80 31.49 -47.18 -22.82
C LEU A 80 32.00 -46.39 -21.62
N GLN A 81 33.30 -46.48 -21.32
CA GLN A 81 33.94 -45.72 -20.26
C GLN A 81 33.91 -44.19 -20.55
N ALA A 82 34.19 -43.79 -21.79
CA ALA A 82 34.10 -42.38 -22.20
C ALA A 82 32.67 -41.87 -22.14
N ARG A 83 31.67 -42.70 -22.49
CA ARG A 83 30.25 -42.38 -22.36
C ARG A 83 29.84 -42.20 -20.92
N GLN A 84 30.28 -43.04 -20.01
CA GLN A 84 30.02 -42.91 -18.60
C GLN A 84 30.62 -41.62 -18.05
N ALA A 85 31.87 -41.30 -18.36
CA ALA A 85 32.53 -40.07 -17.94
C ALA A 85 31.80 -38.81 -18.44
N LEU A 86 31.24 -38.85 -19.66
CA LEU A 86 30.42 -37.77 -20.18
C LEU A 86 29.14 -37.58 -19.36
N ASN A 87 28.41 -38.66 -19.10
CA ASN A 87 27.18 -38.61 -18.28
C ASN A 87 27.46 -38.06 -16.89
N GLU A 88 28.56 -38.49 -16.24
CA GLU A 88 28.96 -37.97 -14.93
C GLU A 88 29.26 -36.46 -14.95
N ALA A 89 29.94 -36.01 -15.99
CA ALA A 89 30.25 -34.58 -16.16
C ALA A 89 29.00 -33.76 -16.45
N GLU A 90 28.01 -34.26 -17.19
CA GLU A 90 26.71 -33.61 -17.43
C GLU A 90 25.95 -33.45 -16.12
N VAL A 91 25.88 -34.50 -15.28
CA VAL A 91 25.25 -34.44 -13.96
C VAL A 91 25.95 -33.41 -13.07
N ALA A 92 27.28 -33.35 -13.10
CA ALA A 92 28.03 -32.38 -12.27
C ALA A 92 27.71 -30.93 -12.67
N VAL A 93 27.58 -30.62 -13.96
CA VAL A 93 27.17 -29.31 -14.44
C VAL A 93 25.74 -28.99 -14.01
N ALA A 94 24.80 -29.93 -14.17
CA ALA A 94 23.42 -29.75 -13.76
C ALA A 94 23.30 -29.44 -12.26
N ASN A 95 24.03 -30.19 -11.41
CA ASN A 95 24.07 -29.97 -9.97
C ASN A 95 24.63 -28.57 -9.61
N ALA A 96 25.72 -28.15 -10.25
CA ALA A 96 26.32 -26.83 -10.01
C ALA A 96 25.37 -25.70 -10.44
N HIS A 97 24.64 -25.85 -11.55
CA HIS A 97 23.60 -24.91 -11.96
C HIS A 97 22.44 -24.84 -10.97
N GLN A 98 22.00 -25.98 -10.47
CA GLN A 98 20.91 -26.05 -9.50
C GLN A 98 21.30 -25.36 -8.17
N LYS A 99 22.52 -25.58 -7.68
CA LYS A 99 23.05 -24.88 -6.50
C LYS A 99 23.04 -23.36 -6.68
N LEU A 100 23.55 -22.87 -7.83
CA LEU A 100 23.53 -21.44 -8.14
C LEU A 100 22.10 -20.88 -8.20
N GLY A 101 21.18 -21.61 -8.83
CA GLY A 101 19.78 -21.23 -8.92
C GLY A 101 19.12 -21.12 -7.54
N ALA A 102 19.39 -22.05 -6.62
CA ALA A 102 18.88 -22.02 -5.25
C ALA A 102 19.35 -20.78 -4.49
N LEU A 103 20.58 -20.32 -4.73
CA LEU A 103 21.13 -19.09 -4.15
C LEU A 103 20.68 -17.81 -4.90
N GLY A 104 19.90 -17.93 -5.98
CA GLY A 104 19.49 -16.80 -6.82
C GLY A 104 20.65 -16.17 -7.59
N LEU A 105 21.75 -16.92 -7.80
CA LEU A 105 22.91 -16.46 -8.52
C LEU A 105 22.78 -16.79 -10.02
N GLY A 106 23.14 -15.84 -10.88
CA GLY A 106 23.35 -16.13 -12.29
C GLY A 106 24.65 -16.93 -12.50
N ALA A 107 24.67 -17.75 -13.56
CA ALA A 107 25.84 -18.54 -13.96
C ALA A 107 27.07 -17.68 -14.30
N SER A 108 26.85 -16.46 -14.77
CA SER A 108 27.89 -15.48 -15.07
C SER A 108 27.53 -14.12 -14.47
N SER A 109 28.54 -13.39 -14.06
CA SER A 109 28.43 -11.97 -13.72
C SER A 109 29.42 -11.21 -14.62
N PRO A 110 28.98 -10.18 -15.34
CA PRO A 110 29.87 -9.36 -16.17
C PRO A 110 30.98 -8.68 -15.36
N SER A 111 30.79 -8.57 -14.05
CA SER A 111 31.64 -7.80 -13.15
C SER A 111 32.49 -8.66 -12.19
N GLY A 112 32.61 -9.99 -12.46
CA GLY A 112 33.42 -10.92 -11.65
C GLY A 112 32.62 -12.01 -10.94
N LEU A 113 33.35 -13.05 -10.49
CA LEU A 113 32.74 -14.24 -9.90
C LEU A 113 32.17 -13.98 -8.49
N ASN A 114 32.75 -13.06 -7.74
CA ASN A 114 32.40 -12.73 -6.34
C ASN A 114 31.20 -11.76 -6.23
N ARG A 115 30.83 -11.08 -7.32
CA ARG A 115 29.85 -9.99 -7.28
C ARG A 115 28.42 -10.53 -7.21
N LEU A 116 27.70 -10.13 -6.13
CA LEU A 116 26.29 -10.36 -5.93
C LEU A 116 25.56 -9.02 -6.04
N GLU A 117 24.60 -8.91 -6.96
CA GLU A 117 23.80 -7.69 -7.13
C GLU A 117 22.48 -7.83 -6.39
N LEU A 118 22.17 -6.85 -5.55
CA LEU A 118 20.87 -6.67 -4.93
C LEU A 118 20.01 -5.82 -5.84
N ARG A 119 18.86 -6.36 -6.24
CA ARG A 119 17.96 -5.74 -7.20
C ARG A 119 16.59 -5.48 -6.61
N ALA A 120 15.93 -4.42 -7.09
CA ALA A 120 14.55 -4.09 -6.71
C ALA A 120 13.59 -5.19 -7.18
N PRO A 121 12.72 -5.74 -6.30
CA PRO A 121 11.79 -6.81 -6.65
C PRO A 121 10.60 -6.30 -7.48
N PHE A 122 10.24 -5.02 -7.36
CA PHE A 122 9.17 -4.33 -8.08
C PHE A 122 9.45 -2.82 -8.19
N ASP A 123 8.62 -2.11 -8.95
CA ASP A 123 8.67 -0.65 -9.07
C ASP A 123 8.21 0.00 -7.77
N GLY A 124 9.02 0.89 -7.17
CA GLY A 124 8.68 1.51 -5.91
C GLY A 124 9.65 2.61 -5.49
N ILE A 125 9.56 2.99 -4.23
CA ILE A 125 10.42 4.00 -3.59
C ILE A 125 11.21 3.34 -2.47
N VAL A 126 12.48 3.67 -2.36
CA VAL A 126 13.34 3.25 -1.24
C VAL A 126 12.93 4.04 -0.01
N ILE A 127 12.30 3.39 0.96
CA ILE A 127 11.83 4.03 2.21
C ILE A 127 12.80 3.85 3.37
N GLU A 128 13.67 2.83 3.31
CA GLU A 128 14.75 2.61 4.28
C GLU A 128 16.00 2.10 3.58
N LYS A 129 17.15 2.46 4.13
CA LYS A 129 18.47 2.05 3.65
C LYS A 129 19.39 1.83 4.86
N HIS A 130 19.80 0.57 5.05
CA HIS A 130 20.66 0.11 6.14
C HIS A 130 21.91 -0.56 5.59
N ILE A 131 22.59 0.11 4.66
CA ILE A 131 23.79 -0.40 3.98
C ILE A 131 24.70 0.74 3.59
N SER A 132 26.01 0.56 3.84
CA SER A 132 27.06 1.52 3.51
C SER A 132 28.20 0.86 2.74
N LEU A 133 28.94 1.66 1.96
CA LEU A 133 30.12 1.19 1.23
C LEU A 133 31.17 0.61 2.20
N GLY A 134 31.71 -0.55 1.90
CA GLY A 134 32.71 -1.24 2.71
C GLY A 134 32.16 -1.98 3.94
N GLU A 135 30.86 -1.92 4.19
CA GLU A 135 30.21 -2.60 5.30
C GLU A 135 30.10 -4.11 5.02
N ALA A 136 30.30 -4.93 6.06
CA ALA A 136 30.07 -6.35 6.01
C ALA A 136 28.59 -6.65 6.31
N VAL A 137 27.88 -7.23 5.35
CA VAL A 137 26.47 -7.63 5.48
C VAL A 137 26.34 -9.12 5.66
N LYS A 138 25.41 -9.50 6.53
CA LYS A 138 25.06 -10.90 6.78
C LYS A 138 23.95 -11.35 5.85
N GLU A 139 23.80 -12.65 5.71
CA GLU A 139 22.64 -13.29 5.12
C GLU A 139 21.37 -12.85 5.86
N ASP A 140 20.28 -12.66 5.12
CA ASP A 140 18.96 -12.23 5.62
C ASP A 140 18.90 -10.86 6.33
N ALA A 141 19.96 -10.06 6.31
CA ALA A 141 19.92 -8.70 6.83
C ALA A 141 19.08 -7.81 5.90
N ALA A 142 18.04 -7.13 6.42
CA ALA A 142 17.26 -6.18 5.65
C ALA A 142 18.10 -4.92 5.36
N VAL A 143 18.59 -4.79 4.13
CA VAL A 143 19.48 -3.70 3.72
C VAL A 143 18.77 -2.55 3.02
N PHE A 144 17.64 -2.83 2.37
CA PHE A 144 16.73 -1.82 1.85
C PHE A 144 15.29 -2.24 2.14
N THR A 145 14.43 -1.25 2.33
CA THR A 145 12.98 -1.43 2.30
C THR A 145 12.43 -0.63 1.13
N ILE A 146 11.73 -1.31 0.22
CA ILE A 146 11.10 -0.71 -0.96
C ILE A 146 9.60 -0.82 -0.80
N SER A 147 8.88 0.29 -1.03
CA SER A 147 7.42 0.32 -1.00
C SER A 147 6.85 0.89 -2.28
N ASP A 148 5.80 0.24 -2.81
CA ASP A 148 4.99 0.80 -3.88
C ASP A 148 3.90 1.69 -3.27
N LEU A 149 4.10 3.00 -3.39
CA LEU A 149 3.18 4.03 -2.89
C LEU A 149 2.20 4.53 -3.96
N SER A 150 2.08 3.86 -5.11
CA SER A 150 1.13 4.24 -6.18
C SER A 150 -0.32 4.13 -5.74
N LYS A 151 -0.58 3.24 -4.79
CA LYS A 151 -1.84 3.11 -4.07
C LYS A 151 -1.56 3.08 -2.58
N VAL A 152 -2.35 3.82 -1.84
CA VAL A 152 -2.30 3.82 -0.37
C VAL A 152 -3.68 3.48 0.17
N TRP A 153 -3.74 3.11 1.44
CA TRP A 153 -5.03 2.93 2.11
C TRP A 153 -5.14 3.81 3.35
N ALA A 154 -6.36 4.29 3.61
CA ALA A 154 -6.73 4.87 4.87
C ALA A 154 -7.33 3.78 5.76
N GLU A 155 -6.80 3.62 6.97
CA GLU A 155 -7.42 2.80 8.00
C GLU A 155 -8.34 3.67 8.83
N ILE A 156 -9.60 3.29 8.95
CA ILE A 156 -10.61 4.03 9.70
C ILE A 156 -11.25 3.15 10.76
N ASN A 157 -11.59 3.77 11.88
CA ASN A 157 -12.33 3.13 12.95
C ASN A 157 -13.82 3.51 12.82
N VAL A 158 -14.65 2.55 12.45
CA VAL A 158 -16.08 2.73 12.21
C VAL A 158 -16.85 2.35 13.47
N PRO A 159 -17.61 3.29 14.10
CA PRO A 159 -18.47 2.97 15.22
C PRO A 159 -19.52 1.92 14.85
N ALA A 160 -19.90 1.05 15.79
CA ALA A 160 -20.84 -0.03 15.55
C ALA A 160 -22.19 0.45 14.96
N LYS A 161 -22.66 1.63 15.36
CA LYS A 161 -23.91 2.23 14.85
C LYS A 161 -23.85 2.61 13.36
N ASP A 162 -22.63 2.92 12.84
CA ASP A 162 -22.42 3.39 11.48
C ASP A 162 -22.00 2.26 10.52
N LEU A 163 -21.72 1.05 11.04
CA LEU A 163 -21.33 -0.12 10.25
C LEU A 163 -22.31 -0.49 9.11
N PRO A 164 -23.65 -0.38 9.29
CA PRO A 164 -24.59 -0.69 8.21
C PRO A 164 -24.41 0.23 6.98
N GLN A 165 -23.81 1.40 7.17
CA GLN A 165 -23.61 2.42 6.14
C GLN A 165 -22.23 2.31 5.47
N VAL A 166 -21.31 1.48 5.99
CA VAL A 166 -19.96 1.30 5.43
C VAL A 166 -19.85 -0.10 4.81
N ARG A 167 -19.98 -0.17 3.49
CA ARG A 167 -19.96 -1.45 2.77
C ARG A 167 -18.75 -1.55 1.85
N VAL A 168 -18.25 -2.78 1.69
CA VAL A 168 -17.18 -3.05 0.72
C VAL A 168 -17.65 -2.70 -0.69
N GLY A 169 -16.80 -1.99 -1.44
CA GLY A 169 -17.11 -1.48 -2.79
C GLY A 169 -17.69 -0.06 -2.81
N GLU A 170 -18.03 0.51 -1.66
CA GLU A 170 -18.59 1.86 -1.57
C GLU A 170 -17.51 2.93 -1.81
N LYS A 171 -17.89 4.00 -2.52
CA LYS A 171 -17.03 5.15 -2.75
C LYS A 171 -17.15 6.13 -1.59
N VAL A 172 -16.02 6.60 -1.10
CA VAL A 172 -15.95 7.53 0.03
C VAL A 172 -15.00 8.69 -0.32
N THR A 173 -15.22 9.84 0.30
CA THR A 173 -14.33 10.99 0.17
C THR A 173 -13.36 11.02 1.31
N ILE A 174 -12.06 11.06 1.00
CA ILE A 174 -10.98 11.16 1.98
C ILE A 174 -10.45 12.58 1.95
N LYS A 175 -10.39 13.23 3.10
CA LYS A 175 -9.85 14.57 3.28
C LYS A 175 -8.62 14.54 4.17
N ALA A 176 -7.54 15.15 3.73
CA ALA A 176 -6.36 15.33 4.57
C ALA A 176 -6.66 16.34 5.67
N THR A 177 -6.15 16.10 6.88
CA THR A 177 -6.29 17.05 8.00
C THR A 177 -5.18 18.10 8.03
N ALA A 178 -4.02 17.79 7.41
CA ALA A 178 -2.83 18.63 7.45
C ALA A 178 -2.71 19.62 6.28
N PHE A 179 -3.47 19.42 5.20
CA PHE A 179 -3.46 20.28 3.99
C PHE A 179 -4.80 20.16 3.26
N ASP A 180 -5.11 21.16 2.44
CA ASP A 180 -6.37 21.20 1.70
C ASP A 180 -6.31 20.27 0.47
N ALA A 181 -6.52 18.98 0.68
CA ALA A 181 -6.65 17.99 -0.37
C ALA A 181 -7.73 16.96 -0.04
N SER A 182 -8.44 16.57 -1.08
CA SER A 182 -9.43 15.49 -1.02
C SER A 182 -9.21 14.50 -2.15
N ALA A 183 -9.53 13.24 -1.91
CA ALA A 183 -9.50 12.18 -2.90
C ALA A 183 -10.69 11.25 -2.72
N THR A 184 -11.12 10.61 -3.80
CA THR A 184 -12.12 9.55 -3.73
C THR A 184 -11.40 8.23 -3.53
N GLY A 185 -11.82 7.47 -2.52
CA GLY A 185 -11.37 6.10 -2.28
C GLY A 185 -12.52 5.11 -2.36
N THR A 186 -12.18 3.84 -2.32
CA THR A 186 -13.16 2.74 -2.30
C THR A 186 -12.93 1.89 -1.05
N VAL A 187 -14.00 1.59 -0.32
CA VAL A 187 -13.92 0.69 0.84
C VAL A 187 -13.57 -0.71 0.36
N ALA A 188 -12.36 -1.17 0.67
CA ALA A 188 -11.85 -2.48 0.26
C ALA A 188 -12.09 -3.57 1.29
N PHE A 189 -12.20 -3.18 2.56
CA PHE A 189 -12.35 -4.13 3.65
C PHE A 189 -13.11 -3.50 4.82
N VAL A 190 -13.98 -4.27 5.45
CA VAL A 190 -14.65 -3.94 6.71
C VAL A 190 -14.47 -5.12 7.66
N GLY A 191 -13.87 -4.86 8.81
CA GLY A 191 -13.58 -5.88 9.82
C GLY A 191 -14.86 -6.44 10.45
N SER A 192 -14.90 -7.76 10.62
CA SER A 192 -16.02 -8.46 11.25
C SER A 192 -16.00 -8.40 12.78
N LEU A 193 -14.88 -7.98 13.37
CA LEU A 193 -14.69 -7.90 14.81
C LEU A 193 -14.79 -6.44 15.27
N ILE A 194 -15.56 -6.23 16.33
CA ILE A 194 -15.65 -4.95 17.03
C ILE A 194 -14.67 -4.99 18.18
N GLY A 195 -13.78 -4.00 18.26
CA GLY A 195 -12.84 -3.87 19.39
C GLY A 195 -13.59 -3.62 20.70
N GLU A 196 -13.32 -4.42 21.71
CA GLU A 196 -14.02 -4.37 23.00
C GLU A 196 -13.88 -3.01 23.69
N GLN A 197 -12.69 -2.42 23.63
CA GLN A 197 -12.41 -1.12 24.27
C GLN A 197 -12.89 0.07 23.43
N THR A 198 -12.69 0.00 22.11
CA THR A 198 -13.01 1.11 21.20
C THR A 198 -14.46 1.10 20.71
N ARG A 199 -15.13 -0.07 20.75
CA ARG A 199 -16.46 -0.33 20.18
C ARG A 199 -16.57 0.05 18.70
N THR A 200 -15.43 -0.06 17.99
CA THR A 200 -15.33 0.25 16.56
C THR A 200 -14.82 -0.98 15.79
N ALA A 201 -15.24 -1.12 14.55
CA ALA A 201 -14.62 -2.03 13.60
C ALA A 201 -13.61 -1.29 12.72
N LYS A 202 -12.54 -1.97 12.34
CA LYS A 202 -11.57 -1.42 11.40
C LYS A 202 -12.09 -1.58 9.98
N ALA A 203 -12.02 -0.51 9.18
CA ALA A 203 -12.23 -0.59 7.75
C ALA A 203 -11.05 0.03 6.99
N ARG A 204 -10.82 -0.45 5.77
CA ARG A 204 -9.75 0.04 4.90
C ARG A 204 -10.34 0.61 3.62
N VAL A 205 -9.91 1.81 3.30
CA VAL A 205 -10.28 2.52 2.08
C VAL A 205 -9.04 2.64 1.21
N VAL A 206 -9.08 2.09 0.01
CA VAL A 206 -7.98 2.19 -0.96
C VAL A 206 -8.19 3.44 -1.80
N LEU A 207 -7.11 4.19 -2.00
CA LEU A 207 -7.08 5.34 -2.89
C LEU A 207 -5.85 5.33 -3.78
N ASP A 208 -6.01 5.82 -5.00
CA ASP A 208 -4.90 6.00 -5.95
C ASP A 208 -4.05 7.20 -5.53
N ASN A 209 -2.74 7.06 -5.66
CA ASN A 209 -1.75 8.06 -5.24
C ASN A 209 -0.72 8.36 -6.34
N PRO A 210 -1.15 8.78 -7.54
CA PRO A 210 -0.26 8.92 -8.69
C PRO A 210 0.84 9.96 -8.48
N ASN A 211 0.59 10.97 -7.67
CA ASN A 211 1.53 12.08 -7.41
C ASN A 211 2.27 11.93 -6.06
N GLY A 212 2.09 10.82 -5.33
CA GLY A 212 2.73 10.62 -4.03
C GLY A 212 2.32 11.61 -2.93
N ALA A 213 1.20 12.32 -3.09
CA ALA A 213 0.71 13.31 -2.13
C ALA A 213 0.25 12.67 -0.81
N TRP A 214 -0.32 11.49 -0.90
CA TRP A 214 -0.80 10.73 0.25
C TRP A 214 0.32 9.88 0.82
N ARG A 215 0.89 10.33 1.93
CA ARG A 215 2.01 9.63 2.59
C ARG A 215 1.50 8.78 3.75
N PRO A 216 2.02 7.56 3.93
CA PRO A 216 1.75 6.78 5.14
C PRO A 216 2.05 7.59 6.41
N GLY A 217 1.18 7.48 7.42
CA GLY A 217 1.27 8.26 8.65
C GLY A 217 0.49 9.57 8.66
N LEU A 218 -0.13 9.98 7.54
CA LEU A 218 -1.03 11.13 7.52
C LEU A 218 -2.36 10.79 8.18
N PHE A 219 -2.87 11.72 9.01
CA PHE A 219 -4.24 11.68 9.50
C PHE A 219 -5.22 12.17 8.45
N VAL A 220 -6.31 11.45 8.30
CA VAL A 220 -7.34 11.72 7.31
C VAL A 220 -8.73 11.60 7.92
N ASN A 221 -9.66 12.39 7.42
CA ASN A 221 -11.09 12.23 7.67
C ASN A 221 -11.72 11.54 6.46
N VAL A 222 -12.55 10.53 6.72
CA VAL A 222 -13.28 9.81 5.66
C VAL A 222 -14.76 10.13 5.79
N GLU A 223 -15.32 10.72 4.74
CA GLU A 223 -16.74 11.03 4.64
C GLU A 223 -17.41 9.93 3.80
N VAL A 224 -18.36 9.24 4.41
CA VAL A 224 -19.19 8.23 3.76
C VAL A 224 -20.53 8.88 3.42
N VAL A 225 -20.89 8.90 2.15
CA VAL A 225 -22.22 9.33 1.73
C VAL A 225 -23.16 8.13 1.86
N ALA A 226 -23.88 8.06 2.96
CA ALA A 226 -24.73 6.92 3.28
C ALA A 226 -26.03 6.85 2.43
N ASP A 227 -26.59 8.01 2.09
CA ASP A 227 -27.84 8.10 1.35
C ASP A 227 -27.98 9.49 0.70
N GLU A 228 -28.28 9.54 -0.59
CA GLU A 228 -28.70 10.78 -1.24
C GLU A 228 -30.23 10.78 -1.35
N ALA A 229 -30.86 11.72 -0.64
CA ALA A 229 -32.30 11.89 -0.72
C ALA A 229 -32.64 13.32 -1.13
N THR A 230 -33.44 13.45 -2.16
CA THR A 230 -34.04 14.73 -2.52
C THR A 230 -35.19 15.03 -1.57
N VAL A 231 -35.07 16.10 -0.80
CA VAL A 231 -36.09 16.51 0.16
C VAL A 231 -36.66 17.88 -0.22
N PRO A 232 -37.96 18.12 -0.03
CA PRO A 232 -38.62 19.34 -0.53
C PRO A 232 -38.17 20.61 0.23
N VAL A 233 -37.86 20.49 1.51
CA VAL A 233 -37.46 21.63 2.34
C VAL A 233 -36.28 21.30 3.22
N THR A 234 -35.19 22.06 3.13
CA THR A 234 -34.05 21.98 4.03
C THR A 234 -33.68 23.35 4.59
N ILE A 235 -33.20 23.40 5.80
CA ILE A 235 -32.68 24.59 6.46
C ILE A 235 -31.28 24.36 7.02
N ALA A 236 -30.53 25.42 7.29
CA ALA A 236 -29.25 25.32 7.96
C ALA A 236 -29.45 24.78 9.39
N THR A 237 -28.59 23.86 9.82
CA THR A 237 -28.68 23.28 11.18
C THR A 237 -28.60 24.36 12.26
N ASP A 238 -27.77 25.39 12.06
CA ASP A 238 -27.60 26.52 12.99
C ASP A 238 -28.83 27.45 13.06
N ALA A 239 -29.77 27.33 12.11
CA ALA A 239 -31.02 28.08 12.13
C ALA A 239 -32.04 27.50 13.10
N VAL A 240 -31.90 26.24 13.49
CA VAL A 240 -32.80 25.56 14.41
C VAL A 240 -32.48 25.99 15.84
N GLN A 241 -33.47 26.47 16.52
CA GLN A 241 -33.38 26.82 17.94
C GLN A 241 -34.43 26.04 18.76
N THR A 242 -34.20 25.88 20.06
CA THR A 242 -35.17 25.25 20.97
C THR A 242 -35.83 26.32 21.82
N VAL A 243 -37.15 26.41 21.75
CA VAL A 243 -37.96 27.31 22.59
C VAL A 243 -39.06 26.46 23.24
N GLY A 244 -39.10 26.42 24.57
CA GLY A 244 -40.08 25.62 25.33
C GLY A 244 -40.06 24.13 24.94
N GLU A 245 -38.85 23.52 24.86
CA GLU A 245 -38.61 22.09 24.51
C GLU A 245 -38.95 21.70 23.05
N LYS A 246 -39.39 22.64 22.22
CA LYS A 246 -39.74 22.36 20.80
C LYS A 246 -38.71 22.99 19.88
N PRO A 247 -38.33 22.29 18.80
CA PRO A 247 -37.51 22.85 17.75
C PRO A 247 -38.31 23.92 16.97
N VAL A 248 -37.72 25.10 16.80
CA VAL A 248 -38.35 26.24 16.09
C VAL A 248 -37.37 26.86 15.11
N VAL A 249 -37.93 27.54 14.11
CA VAL A 249 -37.22 28.42 13.20
C VAL A 249 -37.84 29.80 13.30
N PHE A 250 -37.04 30.85 13.13
CA PHE A 250 -37.53 32.21 13.14
C PHE A 250 -37.86 32.65 11.71
N LEU A 251 -39.15 32.77 11.37
CA LEU A 251 -39.62 33.26 10.09
C LEU A 251 -39.55 34.80 10.07
N LYS A 252 -39.06 35.35 8.95
CA LYS A 252 -39.06 36.81 8.73
C LYS A 252 -40.45 37.25 8.33
N VAL A 253 -40.98 38.24 9.05
CA VAL A 253 -42.27 38.93 8.76
C VAL A 253 -42.06 40.45 8.71
N ASN A 254 -43.08 41.19 8.27
CA ASN A 254 -43.02 42.64 8.32
C ASN A 254 -42.88 43.10 9.75
N GLY A 255 -41.77 43.76 10.09
CA GLY A 255 -41.48 44.29 11.42
C GLY A 255 -40.68 43.35 12.33
N GLY A 256 -40.29 42.14 11.94
CA GLY A 256 -39.48 41.31 12.80
C GLY A 256 -39.45 39.82 12.42
N PHE A 257 -39.42 39.00 13.48
CA PHE A 257 -39.38 37.53 13.37
C PHE A 257 -40.47 36.92 14.23
N ILE A 258 -41.07 35.84 13.76
CA ILE A 258 -41.98 35.00 14.55
C ILE A 258 -41.41 33.60 14.72
N THR A 259 -41.69 33.01 15.87
CA THR A 259 -41.32 31.58 16.11
C THR A 259 -42.28 30.66 15.36
N GLN A 260 -41.69 29.77 14.58
CA GLN A 260 -42.40 28.73 13.85
C GLN A 260 -41.93 27.37 14.31
N PRO A 261 -42.74 26.60 15.01
CA PRO A 261 -42.43 25.20 15.37
C PRO A 261 -42.26 24.37 14.11
N VAL A 262 -41.25 23.52 14.09
CA VAL A 262 -40.93 22.66 12.95
C VAL A 262 -40.74 21.21 13.41
N GLN A 263 -41.08 20.27 12.55
CA GLN A 263 -40.74 18.88 12.74
C GLN A 263 -39.55 18.57 11.83
N LEU A 264 -38.45 18.14 12.44
CA LEU A 264 -37.18 17.86 11.76
C LEU A 264 -37.14 16.42 11.30
N GLY A 265 -36.50 16.20 10.16
CA GLY A 265 -36.20 14.88 9.59
C GLY A 265 -34.71 14.57 9.60
N ARG A 266 -34.19 14.08 8.46
CA ARG A 266 -32.79 13.70 8.28
C ARG A 266 -31.87 14.91 8.28
N SER A 267 -30.62 14.73 8.69
CA SER A 267 -29.60 15.80 8.71
C SER A 267 -28.27 15.27 8.17
N ASP A 268 -27.56 16.12 7.42
CA ASP A 268 -26.17 15.90 6.95
C ASP A 268 -25.13 16.63 7.83
N GLY A 269 -25.56 17.18 8.98
CA GLY A 269 -24.74 17.97 9.89
C GLY A 269 -24.64 19.46 9.53
N LYS A 270 -24.86 19.84 8.25
CA LYS A 270 -24.91 21.24 7.79
C LYS A 270 -26.32 21.71 7.54
N ARG A 271 -27.15 20.81 7.04
CA ARG A 271 -28.57 21.07 6.74
C ARG A 271 -29.42 19.99 7.39
N VAL A 272 -30.65 20.35 7.71
CA VAL A 272 -31.67 19.46 8.26
C VAL A 272 -32.94 19.55 7.45
N GLU A 273 -33.54 18.40 7.19
CA GLU A 273 -34.84 18.28 6.54
C GLU A 273 -35.92 18.83 7.46
N VAL A 274 -36.90 19.54 6.89
CA VAL A 274 -38.11 19.97 7.61
C VAL A 274 -39.28 19.18 7.04
N LEU A 275 -39.81 18.28 7.87
CA LEU A 275 -40.96 17.44 7.53
C LEU A 275 -42.28 18.21 7.58
N GLN A 276 -42.43 19.09 8.57
CA GLN A 276 -43.62 19.91 8.80
C GLN A 276 -43.24 21.26 9.44
N GLY A 277 -44.11 22.27 9.21
CA GLY A 277 -44.00 23.59 9.84
C GLY A 277 -43.36 24.67 9.00
N LEU A 278 -42.74 24.34 7.84
CA LEU A 278 -42.12 25.32 6.98
C LEU A 278 -42.50 25.06 5.51
N LYS A 279 -42.90 26.11 4.79
CA LYS A 279 -43.19 26.03 3.35
C LYS A 279 -41.93 26.30 2.55
N GLN A 280 -41.82 25.68 1.39
CA GLN A 280 -40.73 25.93 0.44
C GLN A 280 -40.68 27.41 0.06
N GLY A 281 -39.46 27.99 0.11
CA GLY A 281 -39.26 29.42 -0.21
C GLY A 281 -39.59 30.39 0.93
N ALA A 282 -40.03 29.93 2.09
CA ALA A 282 -40.29 30.81 3.24
C ALA A 282 -38.98 31.46 3.74
N PRO A 283 -38.94 32.80 3.90
CA PRO A 283 -37.74 33.49 4.40
C PRO A 283 -37.58 33.22 5.93
N TYR A 284 -36.39 32.76 6.33
CA TYR A 284 -36.09 32.48 7.73
C TYR A 284 -34.70 33.00 8.13
N ALA A 285 -34.44 33.15 9.41
CA ALA A 285 -33.15 33.55 9.96
C ALA A 285 -32.14 32.36 9.82
N ALA A 286 -31.39 32.31 8.73
CA ALA A 286 -30.41 31.27 8.45
C ALA A 286 -29.15 31.41 9.32
N THR A 287 -28.77 32.67 9.61
CA THR A 287 -27.64 33.02 10.50
C THR A 287 -28.12 33.94 11.60
N GLY A 288 -27.47 33.93 12.76
CA GLY A 288 -27.84 34.80 13.87
C GLY A 288 -29.16 34.43 14.57
N SER A 289 -29.71 33.23 14.35
CA SER A 289 -30.92 32.71 14.95
C SER A 289 -30.88 32.74 16.51
N PHE A 290 -29.69 32.55 17.09
CA PHE A 290 -29.47 32.65 18.56
C PHE A 290 -29.71 34.09 19.07
N VAL A 291 -29.34 35.12 18.31
CA VAL A 291 -29.59 36.53 18.70
C VAL A 291 -31.09 36.79 18.73
N VAL A 292 -31.83 36.35 17.73
CA VAL A 292 -33.30 36.47 17.68
C VAL A 292 -33.95 35.75 18.87
N LYS A 293 -33.45 34.56 19.23
CA LYS A 293 -33.90 33.83 20.40
C LYS A 293 -33.66 34.61 21.71
N SER A 294 -32.47 35.22 21.85
CA SER A 294 -32.12 36.00 23.04
C SER A 294 -32.99 37.20 23.22
N GLU A 295 -33.36 37.94 22.16
CA GLU A 295 -34.27 39.07 22.23
C GLU A 295 -35.69 38.63 22.57
N LEU A 296 -36.14 37.49 22.03
CA LEU A 296 -37.46 36.95 22.42
C LEU A 296 -37.52 36.61 23.93
N GLY A 297 -36.42 36.07 24.51
CA GLY A 297 -36.34 35.80 25.91
C GLY A 297 -36.37 37.02 26.80
N LYS A 298 -35.79 38.16 26.37
CA LYS A 298 -35.89 39.44 27.09
C LYS A 298 -37.30 40.00 27.07
N ALA A 299 -37.96 39.98 25.95
CA ALA A 299 -39.34 40.47 25.80
C ALA A 299 -40.34 39.69 26.67
N SER A 300 -40.12 38.37 26.83
CA SER A 300 -40.95 37.53 27.72
C SER A 300 -40.69 37.78 29.21
N ALA A 301 -39.49 38.21 29.60
CA ALA A 301 -39.15 38.55 30.97
C ALA A 301 -39.71 39.91 31.44
N GLU A 302 -39.87 40.88 30.53
CA GLU A 302 -40.45 42.19 30.83
C GLU A 302 -41.98 42.17 31.04
N HIS A 303 -42.67 41.10 30.59
CA HIS A 303 -44.12 40.96 30.79
C HIS A 303 -44.54 40.20 32.04
N THR A 304 -43.58 39.83 32.90
CA THR A 304 -43.83 39.03 34.13
C THR A 304 -43.68 39.87 35.39
N HIS A 305 -43.72 41.20 35.33
CA HIS A 305 -43.74 42.12 36.48
C HIS A 305 -45.06 42.84 36.60
#